data_b4d1d7d3adb6f76e1b5f7e5a9c9a6455
#
_entry.id   b4d1d7d3adb6f76e1b5f7e5a9c9a6455
#
_cell.length_a   1.000
_cell.length_b   1.000
_cell.length_c   1.000
_cell.angle_alpha   90.00
_cell.angle_beta   90.00
_cell.angle_gamma   90.00
#
_symmetry.space_group_name_H-M   'P 1'
#
loop_
_entity.id
_entity.type
_entity.pdbx_description
1 polymer ?
#
loop_
_entity_poly.entity_id
_entity_poly.type
_entity_poly.pdbx_seq_one_letter_code
_entity_poly.pdbx_strand_id
1 'polypeptide(L)'
;FYVLLSGQFFSSCSLSKTQEVQESGNPVFDGWYADPEGVVFDNRYWIFPTYSAPFEQQLFLDAFSSSDLVSWKKHSKILSVENVSWLKKALWAPSIIYANKKYYLYFSANDVHEGEIGGIGVAVADSPEGPFKDALGKPLINEIINGAQPIDQFVFKDDDGSYYMYYGGWGHCNMMKLGDDFLHIVPFEDGSFCKEVTPENYVEGPFMLKHR
;
A
#
# COMPACT_ATOMS: atom_id res chain seq x y z
N PHE A 1 81.86 -7.95 26.26
CA PHE A 1 80.76 -7.00 25.84
C PHE A 1 79.52 -7.85 25.53
N TYR A 2 78.53 -7.79 26.44
CA TYR A 2 77.22 -8.39 26.23
C TYR A 2 76.26 -7.20 25.99
N VAL A 3 75.57 -7.21 24.84
CA VAL A 3 74.52 -6.29 24.52
C VAL A 3 73.18 -7.02 24.77
N LEU A 4 72.44 -6.57 25.78
CA LEU A 4 71.07 -6.98 26.07
C LEU A 4 70.13 -6.15 25.18
N LEU A 5 69.46 -6.81 24.24
CA LEU A 5 68.34 -6.26 23.46
C LEU A 5 67.02 -6.55 24.22
N SER A 6 66.45 -5.49 24.79
CA SER A 6 65.10 -5.52 25.39
C SER A 6 64.05 -5.37 24.29
N GLY A 7 63.38 -6.47 23.96
CA GLY A 7 62.22 -6.48 23.09
C GLY A 7 60.98 -5.95 23.82
N GLN A 8 60.45 -4.79 23.39
CA GLN A 8 59.14 -4.32 23.84
C GLN A 8 58.04 -5.00 22.99
N PHE A 9 57.23 -5.84 23.64
CA PHE A 9 55.97 -6.34 23.04
C PHE A 9 54.92 -5.26 23.17
N PHE A 10 54.53 -4.65 22.05
CA PHE A 10 53.29 -3.86 21.94
C PHE A 10 52.14 -4.84 21.81
N SER A 11 51.37 -5.03 22.86
CA SER A 11 50.07 -5.66 22.81
C SER A 11 49.07 -4.72 22.21
N SER A 12 48.71 -4.92 20.94
CA SER A 12 47.62 -4.19 20.32
C SER A 12 46.28 -4.72 20.85
N CYS A 13 45.70 -4.02 21.79
CA CYS A 13 44.33 -4.25 22.22
C CYS A 13 43.41 -3.83 21.08
N SER A 14 42.90 -4.77 20.28
CA SER A 14 41.83 -4.52 19.32
C SER A 14 40.55 -4.33 20.12
N LEU A 15 40.13 -3.05 20.25
CA LEU A 15 38.77 -2.72 20.69
C LEU A 15 37.80 -3.30 19.65
N SER A 16 37.14 -4.41 20.00
CA SER A 16 35.95 -4.84 19.25
C SER A 16 34.93 -3.75 19.36
N LYS A 17 34.64 -3.03 18.25
CA LYS A 17 33.46 -2.19 18.15
C LYS A 17 32.26 -3.09 18.38
N THR A 18 31.62 -2.98 19.53
CA THR A 18 30.26 -3.47 19.73
C THR A 18 29.43 -2.81 18.64
N GLN A 19 28.95 -3.60 17.71
CA GLN A 19 27.97 -3.15 16.73
C GLN A 19 26.72 -2.79 17.56
N GLU A 20 26.39 -1.50 17.67
CA GLU A 20 25.12 -1.07 18.23
C GLU A 20 24.02 -1.76 17.42
N VAL A 21 23.21 -2.58 18.08
CA VAL A 21 22.02 -3.16 17.47
C VAL A 21 21.05 -1.98 17.28
N GLN A 22 20.86 -1.59 16.04
CA GLN A 22 19.89 -0.56 15.69
C GLN A 22 18.51 -1.20 15.80
N GLU A 23 17.65 -0.67 16.69
CA GLU A 23 16.30 -1.16 16.91
C GLU A 23 15.28 -0.30 16.15
N SER A 24 14.19 -0.92 15.71
CA SER A 24 13.05 -0.19 15.16
C SER A 24 12.38 0.64 16.25
N GLY A 25 12.07 1.90 15.93
CA GLY A 25 11.38 2.82 16.82
C GLY A 25 9.89 2.99 16.49
N ASN A 26 9.21 3.79 17.31
CA ASN A 26 7.88 4.28 17.03
C ASN A 26 7.88 5.81 17.21
N PRO A 27 7.58 6.60 16.14
CA PRO A 27 7.15 6.16 14.81
C PRO A 27 8.26 5.46 14.02
N VAL A 28 7.91 4.54 13.10
CA VAL A 28 8.86 3.83 12.24
C VAL A 28 9.51 4.75 11.19
N PHE A 29 8.86 5.85 10.83
CA PHE A 29 9.38 6.94 10.01
C PHE A 29 8.63 8.25 10.31
N ASP A 30 9.26 9.38 10.00
CA ASP A 30 8.68 10.71 10.24
C ASP A 30 7.53 11.02 9.27
N GLY A 31 6.56 11.79 9.76
CA GLY A 31 5.43 12.30 9.00
C GLY A 31 4.08 11.86 9.57
N TRP A 32 3.00 12.37 8.95
CA TRP A 32 1.63 12.04 9.30
C TRP A 32 1.05 11.18 8.18
N TYR A 33 0.79 9.92 8.50
CA TYR A 33 0.28 8.93 7.58
C TYR A 33 -0.79 8.08 8.25
N ALA A 34 -1.76 7.63 7.44
CA ALA A 34 -2.86 6.75 7.85
C ALA A 34 -2.96 5.55 6.89
N ASP A 35 -3.84 4.63 7.17
CA ASP A 35 -4.29 3.53 6.30
C ASP A 35 -3.12 2.76 5.62
N PRO A 36 -2.10 2.31 6.36
CA PRO A 36 -0.93 1.69 5.74
C PRO A 36 -1.22 0.28 5.24
N GLU A 37 -0.94 -0.01 3.98
CA GLU A 37 -0.77 -1.39 3.51
C GLU A 37 0.71 -1.78 3.55
N GLY A 38 1.00 -2.91 4.21
CA GLY A 38 2.33 -3.49 4.30
C GLY A 38 2.46 -4.73 3.42
N VAL A 39 3.46 -4.76 2.53
CA VAL A 39 3.71 -5.88 1.60
C VAL A 39 5.20 -6.19 1.48
N VAL A 40 5.52 -7.37 0.94
CA VAL A 40 6.90 -7.76 0.63
C VAL A 40 7.03 -7.98 -0.87
N PHE A 41 7.93 -7.21 -1.52
CA PHE A 41 8.34 -7.43 -2.90
C PHE A 41 9.86 -7.59 -2.96
N ASP A 42 10.35 -8.59 -3.67
CA ASP A 42 11.79 -8.85 -3.90
C ASP A 42 12.63 -8.82 -2.61
N ASN A 43 12.15 -9.50 -1.55
CA ASN A 43 12.76 -9.56 -0.21
C ASN A 43 12.93 -8.17 0.45
N ARG A 44 12.12 -7.21 0.07
CA ARG A 44 12.08 -5.88 0.65
C ARG A 44 10.69 -5.61 1.21
N TYR A 45 10.64 -5.05 2.41
CA TYR A 45 9.40 -4.59 3.05
C TYR A 45 8.99 -3.25 2.46
N TRP A 46 7.70 -3.10 2.20
CA TRP A 46 7.10 -1.88 1.67
C TRP A 46 5.90 -1.47 2.51
N ILE A 47 5.73 -0.18 2.69
CA ILE A 47 4.54 0.43 3.29
C ILE A 47 4.01 1.48 2.33
N PHE A 48 2.72 1.38 2.01
CA PHE A 48 1.98 2.31 1.17
C PHE A 48 0.89 2.95 2.02
N PRO A 49 1.09 4.18 2.52
CA PRO A 49 0.12 4.84 3.38
C PRO A 49 -0.61 5.98 2.67
N THR A 50 -1.72 6.44 3.26
CA THR A 50 -2.35 7.72 2.98
C THR A 50 -1.53 8.86 3.60
N TYR A 51 -1.25 9.92 2.85
CA TYR A 51 -0.71 11.15 3.41
C TYR A 51 -1.81 11.92 4.17
N SER A 52 -1.64 12.10 5.48
CA SER A 52 -2.63 12.76 6.34
C SER A 52 -2.47 14.27 6.31
N ALA A 53 -3.48 14.94 5.76
CA ALA A 53 -3.60 16.39 5.63
C ALA A 53 -5.08 16.77 5.46
N PRO A 54 -5.47 18.05 5.39
CA PRO A 54 -6.80 18.42 4.89
C PRO A 54 -7.07 17.85 3.51
N PHE A 55 -8.30 17.46 3.22
CA PHE A 55 -8.70 16.68 2.02
C PHE A 55 -8.20 17.29 0.70
N GLU A 56 -8.23 18.61 0.58
CA GLU A 56 -7.76 19.34 -0.59
C GLU A 56 -6.24 19.29 -0.79
N GLN A 57 -5.50 18.86 0.23
CA GLN A 57 -4.04 18.72 0.20
C GLN A 57 -3.59 17.27 0.05
N GLN A 58 -4.51 16.30 0.17
CA GLN A 58 -4.24 14.88 -0.02
C GLN A 58 -4.23 14.54 -1.51
N LEU A 59 -3.22 15.01 -2.23
CA LEU A 59 -3.10 14.98 -3.68
C LEU A 59 -2.01 14.05 -4.20
N PHE A 60 -1.37 13.31 -3.31
CA PHE A 60 -0.31 12.36 -3.65
C PHE A 60 -0.24 11.22 -2.64
N LEU A 61 0.35 10.11 -3.06
CA LEU A 61 0.78 9.01 -2.21
C LEU A 61 2.30 8.92 -2.21
N ASP A 62 2.86 8.68 -1.04
CA ASP A 62 4.24 8.27 -0.85
C ASP A 62 4.32 6.75 -0.63
N ALA A 63 5.50 6.17 -0.75
CA ALA A 63 5.78 4.82 -0.27
C ALA A 63 7.07 4.79 0.54
N PHE A 64 7.21 3.77 1.35
CA PHE A 64 8.40 3.53 2.14
C PHE A 64 8.90 2.10 1.94
N SER A 65 10.21 1.93 1.83
CA SER A 65 10.81 0.61 1.72
C SER A 65 11.94 0.39 2.72
N SER A 66 12.06 -0.84 3.20
CA SER A 66 13.11 -1.27 4.13
C SER A 66 13.60 -2.67 3.79
N SER A 67 14.88 -2.96 4.08
CA SER A 67 15.44 -4.32 4.03
C SER A 67 15.52 -4.96 5.41
N ASP A 68 15.35 -4.20 6.48
CA ASP A 68 15.63 -4.59 7.86
C ASP A 68 14.52 -4.23 8.87
N LEU A 69 13.45 -3.53 8.42
CA LEU A 69 12.37 -2.98 9.24
C LEU A 69 12.81 -1.89 10.23
N VAL A 70 14.04 -1.42 10.12
CA VAL A 70 14.64 -0.40 10.97
C VAL A 70 14.93 0.87 10.19
N SER A 71 15.61 0.73 9.06
CA SER A 71 15.99 1.83 8.18
C SER A 71 15.01 1.91 7.02
N TRP A 72 14.28 3.02 6.92
CA TRP A 72 13.25 3.22 5.90
C TRP A 72 13.67 4.27 4.87
N LYS A 73 13.53 3.91 3.59
CA LYS A 73 13.71 4.83 2.46
C LYS A 73 12.35 5.32 2.01
N LYS A 74 12.15 6.64 2.01
CA LYS A 74 10.96 7.28 1.44
C LYS A 74 11.06 7.37 -0.08
N HIS A 75 9.97 7.04 -0.77
CA HIS A 75 9.73 7.25 -2.19
C HIS A 75 8.58 8.26 -2.33
N SER A 76 8.92 9.49 -2.67
CA SER A 76 7.95 10.58 -2.67
C SER A 76 7.09 10.61 -3.92
N LYS A 77 5.78 10.84 -3.73
CA LYS A 77 4.81 11.07 -4.81
C LYS A 77 4.80 9.96 -5.86
N ILE A 78 4.73 8.69 -5.39
CA ILE A 78 4.64 7.53 -6.29
C ILE A 78 3.41 7.60 -7.21
N LEU A 79 2.33 8.23 -6.74
CA LEU A 79 1.13 8.63 -7.48
C LEU A 79 0.74 10.04 -7.07
N SER A 80 0.27 10.87 -7.99
CA SER A 80 -0.19 12.23 -7.69
C SER A 80 -1.30 12.69 -8.63
N VAL A 81 -1.93 13.82 -8.28
CA VAL A 81 -2.95 14.49 -9.11
C VAL A 81 -2.48 14.75 -10.54
N GLU A 82 -1.19 14.88 -10.78
CA GLU A 82 -0.62 15.06 -12.13
C GLU A 82 -0.75 13.81 -13.01
N ASN A 83 -0.92 12.64 -12.39
CA ASN A 83 -1.03 11.34 -13.05
C ASN A 83 -2.45 10.78 -13.10
N VAL A 84 -3.44 11.46 -12.45
CA VAL A 84 -4.84 11.02 -12.35
C VAL A 84 -5.76 12.20 -12.68
N SER A 85 -6.28 12.24 -13.90
CA SER A 85 -7.00 13.40 -14.44
C SER A 85 -8.31 13.74 -13.71
N TRP A 86 -8.94 12.77 -13.06
CA TRP A 86 -10.19 12.91 -12.33
C TRP A 86 -10.02 13.16 -10.82
N LEU A 87 -8.79 13.01 -10.29
CA LEU A 87 -8.44 13.27 -8.89
C LEU A 87 -8.45 14.77 -8.60
N LYS A 88 -9.14 15.19 -7.55
CA LYS A 88 -9.20 16.59 -7.08
C LYS A 88 -8.82 16.74 -5.62
N LYS A 89 -9.07 15.73 -4.77
CA LYS A 89 -8.84 15.74 -3.32
C LYS A 89 -8.84 14.31 -2.78
N ALA A 90 -8.50 14.15 -1.51
CA ALA A 90 -8.76 12.93 -0.74
C ALA A 90 -8.27 11.66 -1.43
N LEU A 91 -6.96 11.62 -1.75
CA LEU A 91 -6.30 10.42 -2.28
C LEU A 91 -5.89 9.52 -1.11
N TRP A 92 -6.58 8.35 -0.97
CA TRP A 92 -6.58 7.54 0.24
C TRP A 92 -6.33 6.06 0.01
N ALA A 93 -6.00 5.38 1.13
CA ALA A 93 -6.04 3.95 1.34
C ALA A 93 -5.50 3.13 0.15
N PRO A 94 -4.21 3.28 -0.20
CA PRO A 94 -3.63 2.53 -1.30
C PRO A 94 -3.58 1.03 -0.99
N SER A 95 -3.89 0.20 -1.99
CA SER A 95 -3.69 -1.24 -1.96
C SER A 95 -2.92 -1.67 -3.20
N ILE A 96 -1.90 -2.52 -3.04
CA ILE A 96 -0.97 -2.82 -4.13
C ILE A 96 -0.80 -4.32 -4.35
N ILE A 97 -0.80 -4.73 -5.63
CA ILE A 97 -0.45 -6.10 -6.03
C ILE A 97 0.62 -6.10 -7.11
N TYR A 98 1.38 -7.19 -7.16
CA TYR A 98 2.26 -7.50 -8.29
C TYR A 98 1.68 -8.65 -9.09
N ALA A 99 1.37 -8.40 -10.35
CA ALA A 99 0.83 -9.38 -11.29
C ALA A 99 1.23 -9.00 -12.71
N ASN A 100 1.26 -9.96 -13.64
CA ASN A 100 1.56 -9.72 -15.05
C ASN A 100 2.83 -8.89 -15.29
N LYS A 101 3.85 -9.01 -14.40
CA LYS A 101 5.11 -8.26 -14.41
C LYS A 101 4.92 -6.74 -14.25
N LYS A 102 3.82 -6.32 -13.62
CA LYS A 102 3.49 -4.93 -13.31
C LYS A 102 3.02 -4.81 -11.86
N TYR A 103 3.06 -3.60 -11.34
CA TYR A 103 2.48 -3.24 -10.06
C TYR A 103 1.17 -2.49 -10.33
N TYR A 104 0.09 -2.94 -9.70
CA TYR A 104 -1.24 -2.33 -9.76
C TYR A 104 -1.52 -1.72 -8.39
N LEU A 105 -1.65 -0.40 -8.34
CA LEU A 105 -1.96 0.36 -7.15
C LEU A 105 -3.42 0.82 -7.23
N TYR A 106 -4.25 0.25 -6.39
CA TYR A 106 -5.63 0.70 -6.20
C TYR A 106 -5.63 1.81 -5.14
N PHE A 107 -6.48 2.78 -5.32
CA PHE A 107 -6.59 3.95 -4.45
C PHE A 107 -8.00 4.49 -4.45
N SER A 108 -8.41 5.11 -3.34
CA SER A 108 -9.66 5.87 -3.26
C SER A 108 -9.40 7.34 -3.53
N ALA A 109 -10.34 8.03 -4.15
CA ALA A 109 -10.21 9.47 -4.39
C ALA A 109 -11.55 10.19 -4.40
N ASN A 110 -11.49 11.49 -4.03
CA ASN A 110 -12.55 12.48 -4.04
C ASN A 110 -13.61 12.33 -2.95
N ASP A 111 -13.44 11.42 -1.98
CA ASP A 111 -14.35 11.24 -0.83
C ASP A 111 -15.81 11.19 -1.29
N VAL A 112 -16.16 10.12 -2.00
CA VAL A 112 -17.39 10.02 -2.79
C VAL A 112 -18.64 10.20 -1.95
N HIS A 113 -19.36 11.27 -2.28
CA HIS A 113 -20.72 11.56 -1.87
C HIS A 113 -21.61 11.68 -3.11
N GLU A 114 -22.91 11.80 -2.90
CA GLU A 114 -23.87 11.94 -3.99
C GLU A 114 -23.51 13.12 -4.93
N GLY A 115 -23.39 12.85 -6.23
CA GLY A 115 -23.11 13.86 -7.26
C GLY A 115 -21.62 14.17 -7.50
N GLU A 116 -20.68 13.56 -6.79
CA GLU A 116 -19.24 13.74 -7.05
C GLU A 116 -18.67 12.62 -7.93
N ILE A 117 -17.77 12.98 -8.85
CA ILE A 117 -16.96 11.98 -9.58
C ILE A 117 -15.80 11.57 -8.69
N GLY A 118 -15.76 10.29 -8.33
CA GLY A 118 -14.71 9.74 -7.48
C GLY A 118 -14.93 8.25 -7.26
N GLY A 119 -14.23 7.68 -6.31
CA GLY A 119 -14.30 6.28 -5.94
C GLY A 119 -12.95 5.59 -6.01
N ILE A 120 -12.96 4.30 -6.32
CA ILE A 120 -11.76 3.48 -6.37
C ILE A 120 -11.17 3.52 -7.78
N GLY A 121 -9.92 3.97 -7.89
CA GLY A 121 -9.12 3.95 -9.12
C GLY A 121 -8.06 2.85 -9.12
N VAL A 122 -7.42 2.68 -10.28
CA VAL A 122 -6.25 1.80 -10.43
C VAL A 122 -5.19 2.48 -11.27
N ALA A 123 -3.96 2.47 -10.77
CA ALA A 123 -2.78 2.99 -11.47
C ALA A 123 -1.73 1.87 -11.61
N VAL A 124 -0.91 1.96 -12.65
CA VAL A 124 0.05 0.91 -13.01
C VAL A 124 1.46 1.48 -13.12
N ALA A 125 2.45 0.70 -12.65
CA ALA A 125 3.88 1.00 -12.77
C ALA A 125 4.70 -0.25 -13.06
N ASP A 126 5.96 -0.04 -13.49
CA ASP A 126 6.96 -1.11 -13.66
C ASP A 126 7.74 -1.40 -12.37
N SER A 127 7.63 -0.52 -11.38
CA SER A 127 8.35 -0.60 -10.11
C SER A 127 7.42 -0.21 -8.93
N PRO A 128 7.59 -0.79 -7.74
CA PRO A 128 6.77 -0.45 -6.58
C PRO A 128 7.02 0.99 -6.07
N GLU A 129 8.13 1.60 -6.44
CA GLU A 129 8.42 3.02 -6.18
C GLU A 129 7.80 3.97 -7.20
N GLY A 130 7.04 3.45 -8.18
CA GLY A 130 6.42 4.25 -9.24
C GLY A 130 7.41 4.78 -10.28
N PRO A 131 7.07 5.88 -11.01
CA PRO A 131 5.80 6.58 -10.93
C PRO A 131 4.62 5.75 -11.45
N PHE A 132 3.54 5.73 -10.70
CA PHE A 132 2.29 5.11 -11.12
C PHE A 132 1.52 6.04 -12.07
N LYS A 133 0.80 5.45 -13.02
CA LYS A 133 -0.06 6.19 -13.96
C LYS A 133 -1.46 5.60 -13.92
N ASP A 134 -2.46 6.46 -13.87
CA ASP A 134 -3.87 6.06 -13.99
C ASP A 134 -4.08 5.20 -15.23
N ALA A 135 -4.63 4.01 -15.04
CA ALA A 135 -4.79 3.04 -16.10
C ALA A 135 -6.07 3.22 -16.91
N LEU A 136 -7.10 3.87 -16.33
CA LEU A 136 -8.45 3.94 -16.91
C LEU A 136 -8.88 5.35 -17.31
N GLY A 137 -8.28 6.41 -16.75
CA GLY A 137 -8.74 7.79 -16.91
C GLY A 137 -10.08 8.10 -16.21
N LYS A 138 -10.54 7.17 -15.38
CA LYS A 138 -11.79 7.23 -14.61
C LYS A 138 -11.72 6.23 -13.44
N PRO A 139 -12.58 6.34 -12.42
CA PRO A 139 -12.68 5.31 -11.39
C PRO A 139 -13.04 3.93 -11.98
N LEU A 140 -12.50 2.88 -11.39
CA LEU A 140 -12.91 1.48 -11.60
C LEU A 140 -14.27 1.21 -10.95
N ILE A 141 -14.49 1.76 -9.75
CA ILE A 141 -15.73 1.68 -8.99
C ILE A 141 -16.09 3.10 -8.55
N ASN A 142 -17.24 3.62 -9.01
CA ASN A 142 -17.69 4.99 -8.73
C ASN A 142 -19.13 5.05 -8.21
N GLU A 143 -19.73 3.92 -7.88
CA GLU A 143 -21.10 3.81 -7.42
C GLU A 143 -21.17 3.33 -5.99
N ILE A 144 -22.17 3.83 -5.25
CA ILE A 144 -22.53 3.30 -3.93
C ILE A 144 -23.37 2.04 -4.16
N ILE A 145 -22.78 0.88 -3.91
CA ILE A 145 -23.41 -0.43 -4.08
C ILE A 145 -23.65 -1.03 -2.69
N ASN A 146 -24.85 -1.59 -2.44
CA ASN A 146 -25.25 -2.16 -1.14
C ASN A 146 -25.04 -1.20 0.04
N GLY A 147 -25.08 0.13 -0.18
CA GLY A 147 -24.82 1.14 0.84
C GLY A 147 -23.34 1.43 1.12
N ALA A 148 -22.41 0.69 0.53
CA ALA A 148 -20.98 0.87 0.73
C ALA A 148 -20.44 2.08 -0.03
N GLN A 149 -19.78 3.00 0.67
CA GLN A 149 -18.97 4.02 0.06
C GLN A 149 -17.80 3.36 -0.69
N PRO A 150 -17.48 3.73 -1.95
CA PRO A 150 -16.40 3.11 -2.71
C PRO A 150 -15.02 3.67 -2.27
N ILE A 151 -14.58 3.24 -1.09
CA ILE A 151 -13.29 3.56 -0.45
C ILE A 151 -12.65 2.31 0.16
N ASP A 152 -11.43 2.46 0.62
CA ASP A 152 -10.71 1.51 1.47
C ASP A 152 -10.64 0.10 0.86
N GLN A 153 -10.25 0.03 -0.38
CA GLN A 153 -10.13 -1.24 -1.07
C GLN A 153 -8.90 -2.02 -0.62
N PHE A 154 -9.08 -3.33 -0.48
CA PHE A 154 -8.02 -4.31 -0.28
C PHE A 154 -8.13 -5.41 -1.34
N VAL A 155 -7.04 -5.76 -2.00
CA VAL A 155 -7.01 -6.82 -3.01
C VAL A 155 -6.36 -8.08 -2.46
N PHE A 156 -7.15 -9.14 -2.41
CA PHE A 156 -6.76 -10.46 -1.93
C PHE A 156 -6.59 -11.45 -3.10
N LYS A 157 -5.48 -12.19 -3.10
CA LYS A 157 -5.25 -13.31 -4.00
C LYS A 157 -5.61 -14.61 -3.31
N ASP A 158 -6.57 -15.36 -3.84
CA ASP A 158 -6.92 -16.68 -3.32
C ASP A 158 -6.03 -17.80 -3.90
N ASP A 159 -6.06 -19.00 -3.28
CA ASP A 159 -5.25 -20.16 -3.67
C ASP A 159 -5.61 -20.72 -5.07
N ASP A 160 -6.81 -20.45 -5.56
CA ASP A 160 -7.25 -20.80 -6.92
C ASP A 160 -6.67 -19.89 -8.00
N GLY A 161 -5.91 -18.85 -7.57
CA GLY A 161 -5.32 -17.83 -8.43
C GLY A 161 -6.24 -16.66 -8.76
N SER A 162 -7.51 -16.69 -8.33
CA SER A 162 -8.43 -15.56 -8.48
C SER A 162 -8.05 -14.40 -7.56
N TYR A 163 -8.37 -13.19 -8.00
CA TYR A 163 -8.17 -11.98 -7.20
C TYR A 163 -9.52 -11.35 -6.88
N TYR A 164 -9.71 -11.01 -5.61
CA TYR A 164 -10.91 -10.39 -5.09
C TYR A 164 -10.58 -9.04 -4.47
N MET A 165 -11.39 -8.04 -4.78
CA MET A 165 -11.34 -6.74 -4.13
C MET A 165 -12.42 -6.68 -3.06
N TYR A 166 -12.01 -6.41 -1.83
CA TYR A 166 -12.88 -6.05 -0.71
C TYR A 166 -12.82 -4.54 -0.52
N TYR A 167 -13.95 -3.88 -0.36
CA TYR A 167 -13.98 -2.44 -0.18
C TYR A 167 -15.24 -1.99 0.54
N GLY A 168 -15.20 -0.81 1.11
CA GLY A 168 -16.40 -0.15 1.59
C GLY A 168 -16.19 0.68 2.86
N GLY A 169 -16.96 1.73 2.97
CA GLY A 169 -17.19 2.53 4.15
C GLY A 169 -18.66 2.53 4.55
N TRP A 170 -19.00 3.37 5.54
CA TRP A 170 -20.35 3.57 6.07
C TRP A 170 -21.01 2.31 6.65
N GLY A 171 -20.19 1.39 7.18
CA GLY A 171 -20.67 0.16 7.79
C GLY A 171 -21.02 -0.95 6.81
N HIS A 172 -20.66 -0.83 5.54
CA HIS A 172 -20.92 -1.83 4.51
C HIS A 172 -19.63 -2.29 3.83
N CYS A 173 -19.47 -3.59 3.63
CA CYS A 173 -18.34 -4.21 2.96
C CYS A 173 -18.81 -5.00 1.74
N ASN A 174 -18.24 -4.70 0.61
CA ASN A 174 -18.47 -5.40 -0.66
C ASN A 174 -17.26 -6.25 -1.06
N MET A 175 -17.53 -7.33 -1.80
CA MET A 175 -16.54 -8.15 -2.48
C MET A 175 -16.84 -8.19 -3.98
N MET A 176 -15.82 -7.94 -4.80
CA MET A 176 -15.86 -8.04 -6.26
C MET A 176 -14.72 -8.91 -6.76
N LYS A 177 -14.90 -9.57 -7.92
CA LYS A 177 -13.85 -10.35 -8.56
C LYS A 177 -13.16 -9.52 -9.64
N LEU A 178 -11.83 -9.44 -9.60
CA LEU A 178 -11.03 -8.78 -10.63
C LEU A 178 -10.83 -9.69 -11.84
N GLY A 179 -10.84 -9.11 -13.03
CA GLY A 179 -10.43 -9.78 -14.26
C GLY A 179 -8.91 -9.97 -14.33
N ASP A 180 -8.44 -10.79 -15.27
CA ASP A 180 -7.02 -11.15 -15.43
C ASP A 180 -6.11 -9.97 -15.80
N ASP A 181 -6.69 -8.87 -16.30
CA ASP A 181 -5.97 -7.62 -16.58
C ASP A 181 -5.89 -6.68 -15.39
N PHE A 182 -6.63 -6.97 -14.30
CA PHE A 182 -6.71 -6.15 -13.07
C PHE A 182 -7.32 -4.75 -13.27
N LEU A 183 -7.95 -4.52 -14.42
CA LEU A 183 -8.51 -3.22 -14.82
C LEU A 183 -10.04 -3.23 -14.97
N HIS A 184 -10.68 -4.38 -14.77
CA HIS A 184 -12.14 -4.51 -14.80
C HIS A 184 -12.64 -5.54 -13.79
N ILE A 185 -13.94 -5.45 -13.46
CA ILE A 185 -14.64 -6.40 -12.60
C ILE A 185 -15.30 -7.46 -13.47
N VAL A 186 -15.19 -8.72 -13.07
CA VAL A 186 -15.84 -9.86 -13.74
C VAL A 186 -16.93 -10.46 -12.85
N PRO A 187 -17.97 -11.08 -13.43
CA PRO A 187 -19.05 -11.67 -12.65
C PRO A 187 -18.56 -12.91 -11.88
N PHE A 188 -19.20 -13.17 -10.77
CA PHE A 188 -19.18 -14.47 -10.09
C PHE A 188 -19.94 -15.52 -10.89
N GLU A 189 -19.87 -16.80 -10.49
CA GLU A 189 -20.56 -17.90 -11.15
C GLU A 189 -22.09 -17.74 -11.19
N ASP A 190 -22.67 -17.05 -10.20
CA ASP A 190 -24.09 -16.71 -10.13
C ASP A 190 -24.50 -15.50 -11.00
N GLY A 191 -23.55 -14.92 -11.74
CA GLY A 191 -23.74 -13.77 -12.62
C GLY A 191 -23.71 -12.42 -11.91
N SER A 192 -23.60 -12.37 -10.59
CA SER A 192 -23.47 -11.12 -9.83
C SER A 192 -22.07 -10.51 -9.98
N PHE A 193 -21.95 -9.18 -10.00
CA PHE A 193 -20.66 -8.48 -10.04
C PHE A 193 -20.18 -8.03 -8.66
N CYS A 194 -21.07 -8.02 -7.67
CA CYS A 194 -20.79 -7.56 -6.33
C CYS A 194 -21.53 -8.43 -5.31
N LYS A 195 -20.88 -8.78 -4.22
CA LYS A 195 -21.48 -9.46 -3.07
C LYS A 195 -21.25 -8.61 -1.83
N GLU A 196 -22.30 -8.35 -1.06
CA GLU A 196 -22.16 -7.78 0.26
C GLU A 196 -21.64 -8.85 1.22
N VAL A 197 -20.57 -8.54 1.94
CA VAL A 197 -19.88 -9.45 2.87
C VAL A 197 -19.60 -8.77 4.21
N THR A 198 -20.41 -7.81 4.58
CA THR A 198 -20.27 -6.96 5.78
C THR A 198 -20.16 -7.80 7.05
N PRO A 199 -19.02 -7.76 7.78
CA PRO A 199 -18.91 -8.39 9.10
C PRO A 199 -19.74 -7.64 10.14
N GLU A 200 -20.05 -8.31 11.26
CA GLU A 200 -20.68 -7.66 12.39
C GLU A 200 -19.79 -6.52 12.95
N ASN A 201 -20.41 -5.36 13.25
CA ASN A 201 -19.73 -4.14 13.74
C ASN A 201 -18.67 -3.56 12.80
N TYR A 202 -18.73 -3.89 11.50
CA TYR A 202 -17.85 -3.32 10.50
C TYR A 202 -18.11 -1.80 10.33
N VAL A 203 -17.05 -1.04 10.12
CA VAL A 203 -17.10 0.39 9.81
C VAL A 203 -16.55 0.65 8.42
N GLU A 204 -15.26 0.38 8.21
CA GLU A 204 -14.52 0.58 6.96
C GLU A 204 -13.18 -0.18 7.01
N GLY A 205 -12.35 -0.13 5.96
CA GLY A 205 -11.00 -0.68 5.95
C GLY A 205 -10.92 -2.20 6.00
N PRO A 206 -11.50 -2.94 5.04
CA PRO A 206 -11.45 -4.40 5.05
C PRO A 206 -10.03 -4.91 4.80
N PHE A 207 -9.65 -5.94 5.53
CA PHE A 207 -8.43 -6.69 5.29
C PHE A 207 -8.73 -8.19 5.31
N MET A 208 -8.32 -8.92 4.28
CA MET A 208 -8.55 -10.36 4.14
C MET A 208 -7.24 -11.12 4.36
N LEU A 209 -7.28 -12.07 5.28
CA LEU A 209 -6.19 -13.01 5.53
C LEU A 209 -6.72 -14.44 5.52
N LYS A 210 -6.07 -15.31 4.76
CA LYS A 210 -6.37 -16.75 4.80
C LYS A 210 -5.53 -17.40 5.90
N HIS A 211 -6.21 -17.95 6.90
CA HIS A 211 -5.58 -18.75 7.95
C HIS A 211 -5.69 -20.24 7.60
N ARG A 212 -4.57 -20.98 7.69
CA ARG A 212 -4.48 -22.43 7.48
C ARG A 212 -4.63 -23.17 8.80
#